data_7b544c81c0dfa17306e5acea15a7f14c
#
_entry.id   7b544c81c0dfa17306e5acea15a7f14c
#
_cell.length_a   1.000
_cell.length_b   1.000
_cell.length_c   1.000
_cell.angle_alpha   90.00
_cell.angle_beta   90.00
_cell.angle_gamma   90.00
#
_symmetry.space_group_name_H-M   'P 1'
#
loop_
_entity.id
_entity.type
_entity.pdbx_description
1 polymer ?
#
loop_
_entity_poly.entity_id
_entity_poly.type
_entity_poly.pdbx_seq_one_letter_code
_entity_poly.pdbx_strand_id
1 'polypeptide(L)'
;MLTLALPGRSALVLIADGDRTPITATGGGMRIAALPETVRGDTLSVAGTAAPGQTLQLVLDGDLAQASAVTADAGGQWQTTLSTDALMDAAIAHRVVLWDPVAAVASEARTFRAEKTWREVLRIDDPVGDDHGRSGRIRYPQDPGWGDNHQGDIERITVYQAGSALKIDVRLRSITGIWNPANGFDHVALTAFIAMPGKDGGSRIMPLQNAELPEGMQWHYRLRAHGWSNAWFDAKLATAVNEGTPLSPGAGLHVDADQRTISFLLSAEALGNPESMSGAKLYLNTWDYDAGYRKLSPEGGNMVFGGGNSTDAKVLDESAVLIFP
;
A
#
# COMPACT_ATOMS: atom_id res chain seq x y z
N MET A 1 -31.88 17.32 -1.76
CA MET A 1 -30.57 16.93 -1.24
C MET A 1 -30.11 15.75 -2.06
N LEU A 2 -29.02 15.87 -2.83
CA LEU A 2 -28.50 14.79 -3.67
C LEU A 2 -27.50 13.99 -2.82
N THR A 3 -27.77 12.72 -2.57
CA THR A 3 -26.86 11.82 -1.89
C THR A 3 -26.13 10.98 -2.93
N LEU A 4 -24.81 11.14 -3.04
CA LEU A 4 -23.97 10.36 -3.94
C LEU A 4 -23.14 9.38 -3.11
N ALA A 5 -23.30 8.09 -3.39
CA ALA A 5 -22.42 7.07 -2.88
C ALA A 5 -21.25 6.90 -3.87
N LEU A 6 -20.02 7.21 -3.43
CA LEU A 6 -18.82 7.00 -4.22
C LEU A 6 -18.17 5.70 -3.78
N PRO A 7 -17.80 4.79 -4.70
CA PRO A 7 -16.93 3.66 -4.39
C PRO A 7 -15.59 4.15 -3.84
N GLY A 8 -14.94 3.39 -2.96
CA GLY A 8 -13.62 3.73 -2.44
C GLY A 8 -12.64 4.05 -3.58
N ARG A 9 -11.88 5.13 -3.43
CA ARG A 9 -10.94 5.69 -4.42
C ARG A 9 -11.58 6.29 -5.68
N SER A 10 -12.79 6.84 -5.57
CA SER A 10 -13.41 7.61 -6.65
C SER A 10 -13.25 9.10 -6.37
N ALA A 11 -12.82 9.87 -7.35
CA ALA A 11 -12.87 11.33 -7.33
C ALA A 11 -14.04 11.78 -8.19
N LEU A 12 -14.94 12.61 -7.63
CA LEU A 12 -15.98 13.31 -8.39
C LEU A 12 -15.64 14.79 -8.40
N VAL A 13 -15.38 15.34 -9.58
CA VAL A 13 -15.26 16.78 -9.78
C VAL A 13 -16.65 17.31 -10.08
N LEU A 14 -17.27 17.99 -9.10
CA LEU A 14 -18.51 18.73 -9.32
C LEU A 14 -18.15 20.15 -9.77
N ILE A 15 -18.43 20.47 -11.02
CA ILE A 15 -18.37 21.84 -11.50
C ILE A 15 -19.78 22.41 -11.35
N ALA A 16 -19.92 23.44 -10.50
CA ALA A 16 -21.19 24.17 -10.40
C ALA A 16 -21.34 24.99 -11.69
N ASP A 17 -22.34 24.63 -12.48
CA ASP A 17 -22.60 25.28 -13.76
C ASP A 17 -23.91 26.05 -13.72
N GLY A 18 -23.82 27.32 -14.12
CA GLY A 18 -24.96 28.18 -14.38
C GLY A 18 -25.54 28.06 -15.80
N ASP A 19 -24.84 27.42 -16.74
CA ASP A 19 -25.34 27.25 -18.12
C ASP A 19 -24.83 25.90 -18.69
N ARG A 20 -25.72 24.92 -18.68
CA ARG A 20 -25.44 23.58 -19.22
C ARG A 20 -25.56 23.56 -20.73
N THR A 21 -24.52 23.85 -21.43
CA THR A 21 -24.29 23.15 -22.70
C THR A 21 -23.74 21.77 -22.36
N PRO A 22 -24.37 20.67 -22.84
CA PRO A 22 -23.78 19.37 -22.70
C PRO A 22 -22.34 19.43 -23.23
N ILE A 23 -21.34 19.07 -22.42
CA ILE A 23 -19.99 18.82 -22.94
C ILE A 23 -20.15 17.57 -23.80
N THR A 24 -20.61 17.74 -25.02
CA THR A 24 -20.38 16.76 -26.06
C THR A 24 -18.89 16.74 -26.25
N ALA A 25 -18.25 15.67 -25.82
CA ALA A 25 -16.86 15.33 -26.04
C ALA A 25 -16.62 15.14 -27.56
N THR A 26 -16.71 16.22 -28.31
CA THR A 26 -16.29 16.35 -29.69
C THR A 26 -15.23 17.41 -29.79
N GLY A 27 -14.17 17.27 -29.02
CA GLY A 27 -12.87 17.77 -29.43
C GLY A 27 -12.49 16.98 -30.68
N GLY A 28 -12.89 17.47 -31.87
CA GLY A 28 -12.56 16.83 -33.14
C GLY A 28 -11.05 16.64 -33.23
N GLY A 29 -10.56 15.44 -33.02
CA GLY A 29 -9.18 15.09 -33.24
C GLY A 29 -8.41 14.44 -32.07
N MET A 30 -8.73 14.73 -30.81
CA MET A 30 -7.99 14.12 -29.70
C MET A 30 -8.41 12.65 -29.49
N ARG A 31 -7.49 11.72 -29.70
CA ARG A 31 -7.76 10.29 -29.53
C ARG A 31 -6.56 9.58 -28.94
N ILE A 32 -6.83 8.63 -28.08
CA ILE A 32 -5.88 7.61 -27.63
C ILE A 32 -6.14 6.36 -28.47
N ALA A 33 -5.09 5.78 -29.05
CA ALA A 33 -5.15 4.50 -29.72
C ALA A 33 -5.63 3.39 -28.75
N ALA A 34 -6.01 2.24 -29.31
CA ALA A 34 -6.37 1.09 -28.48
C ALA A 34 -5.19 0.67 -27.60
N LEU A 35 -5.45 0.46 -26.33
CA LEU A 35 -4.48 -0.06 -25.38
C LEU A 35 -4.63 -1.59 -25.25
N PRO A 36 -3.56 -2.32 -24.86
CA PRO A 36 -3.71 -3.72 -24.47
C PRO A 36 -4.64 -3.83 -23.26
N GLU A 37 -5.42 -4.89 -23.18
CA GLU A 37 -6.30 -5.15 -22.03
C GLU A 37 -5.50 -5.32 -20.74
N THR A 38 -4.33 -5.99 -20.84
CA THR A 38 -3.41 -6.22 -19.71
C THR A 38 -1.99 -5.82 -20.10
N VAL A 39 -1.37 -5.04 -19.25
CA VAL A 39 0.03 -4.61 -19.33
C VAL A 39 0.86 -5.42 -18.34
N ARG A 40 1.88 -6.12 -18.84
CA ARG A 40 2.85 -6.88 -18.04
C ARG A 40 4.20 -6.21 -18.15
N GLY A 41 4.57 -5.49 -17.12
CA GLY A 41 5.82 -4.73 -17.09
C GLY A 41 5.61 -3.38 -16.38
N ASP A 42 6.66 -2.58 -16.38
CA ASP A 42 6.69 -1.33 -15.61
C ASP A 42 6.36 -0.10 -16.46
N THR A 43 6.10 -0.31 -17.76
CA THR A 43 5.76 0.77 -18.69
C THR A 43 4.70 0.36 -19.69
N LEU A 44 3.89 1.33 -20.11
CA LEU A 44 2.91 1.23 -21.19
C LEU A 44 3.21 2.29 -22.25
N SER A 45 3.45 1.87 -23.49
CA SER A 45 3.48 2.80 -24.61
C SER A 45 2.07 3.26 -24.96
N VAL A 46 1.84 4.57 -24.97
CA VAL A 46 0.56 5.19 -25.29
C VAL A 46 0.77 6.12 -26.46
N ALA A 47 -0.08 5.97 -27.46
CA ALA A 47 -0.01 6.78 -28.67
C ALA A 47 -1.41 7.24 -29.10
N GLY A 48 -1.47 8.21 -29.99
CA GLY A 48 -2.74 8.68 -30.49
C GLY A 48 -2.63 9.84 -31.47
N THR A 49 -3.73 10.57 -31.64
CA THR A 49 -3.81 11.71 -32.54
C THR A 49 -4.34 12.95 -31.83
N ALA A 50 -3.92 14.14 -32.30
CA ALA A 50 -4.42 15.45 -31.90
C ALA A 50 -4.22 16.45 -33.05
N ALA A 51 -4.57 17.71 -32.85
CA ALA A 51 -4.25 18.75 -33.85
C ALA A 51 -2.72 18.89 -33.94
N PRO A 52 -2.15 19.10 -35.14
CA PRO A 52 -0.72 19.32 -35.33
C PRO A 52 -0.16 20.39 -34.39
N GLY A 53 0.91 20.07 -33.65
CA GLY A 53 1.55 20.97 -32.70
C GLY A 53 0.80 21.17 -31.38
N GLN A 54 -0.35 20.55 -31.18
CA GLN A 54 -1.13 20.68 -29.94
C GLN A 54 -0.42 20.00 -28.79
N THR A 55 -0.29 20.69 -27.65
CA THR A 55 0.22 20.15 -26.41
C THR A 55 -0.93 19.82 -25.46
N LEU A 56 -0.96 18.60 -24.98
CA LEU A 56 -2.00 18.02 -24.14
C LEU A 56 -1.37 17.39 -22.89
N GLN A 57 -2.20 16.98 -21.95
CA GLN A 57 -1.81 16.23 -20.76
C GLN A 57 -2.40 14.81 -20.82
N LEU A 58 -1.56 13.81 -20.70
CA LEU A 58 -1.99 12.43 -20.49
C LEU A 58 -2.21 12.22 -18.99
N VAL A 59 -3.43 11.90 -18.62
CA VAL A 59 -3.87 11.77 -17.23
C VAL A 59 -4.24 10.33 -16.93
N LEU A 60 -3.61 9.76 -15.92
CA LEU A 60 -3.92 8.42 -15.40
C LEU A 60 -4.84 8.56 -14.18
N ASP A 61 -5.93 7.80 -14.15
CA ASP A 61 -6.90 7.69 -13.04
C ASP A 61 -7.42 9.05 -12.50
N GLY A 62 -7.37 10.09 -13.34
CA GLY A 62 -7.81 11.43 -12.97
C GLY A 62 -6.79 12.25 -12.16
N ASP A 63 -5.58 11.76 -11.96
CA ASP A 63 -4.52 12.45 -11.23
C ASP A 63 -3.83 13.50 -12.14
N LEU A 64 -4.29 14.73 -12.07
CA LEU A 64 -3.71 15.85 -12.81
C LEU A 64 -2.33 16.27 -12.28
N ALA A 65 -1.99 15.95 -11.03
CA ALA A 65 -0.70 16.31 -10.45
C ALA A 65 0.44 15.45 -11.03
N GLN A 66 0.10 14.25 -11.50
CA GLN A 66 1.04 13.30 -12.14
C GLN A 66 0.86 13.26 -13.68
N ALA A 67 0.11 14.19 -14.25
CA ALA A 67 -0.13 14.21 -15.69
C ALA A 67 1.16 14.45 -16.49
N SER A 68 1.33 13.68 -17.57
CA SER A 68 2.46 13.80 -18.48
C SER A 68 2.10 14.67 -19.69
N ALA A 69 2.94 15.64 -20.01
CA ALA A 69 2.75 16.47 -21.20
C ALA A 69 3.07 15.65 -22.47
N VAL A 70 2.22 15.75 -23.49
CA VAL A 70 2.41 15.17 -24.82
C VAL A 70 2.16 16.21 -25.89
N THR A 71 2.96 16.23 -26.96
CA THR A 71 2.80 17.17 -28.07
C THR A 71 2.66 16.39 -29.37
N ALA A 72 1.63 16.70 -30.15
CA ALA A 72 1.43 16.11 -31.46
C ALA A 72 2.43 16.71 -32.47
N ASP A 73 2.97 15.86 -33.33
CA ASP A 73 3.86 16.27 -34.43
C ASP A 73 3.13 16.98 -35.53
N ALA A 74 3.86 17.32 -36.61
CA ALA A 74 3.28 18.01 -37.78
C ALA A 74 2.21 17.18 -38.52
N GLY A 75 2.21 15.85 -38.34
CA GLY A 75 1.18 14.95 -38.86
C GLY A 75 0.03 14.72 -37.89
N GLY A 76 0.03 15.37 -36.71
CA GLY A 76 -0.99 15.20 -35.70
C GLY A 76 -0.84 13.89 -34.90
N GLN A 77 0.30 13.22 -34.96
CA GLN A 77 0.57 12.00 -34.17
C GLN A 77 1.33 12.35 -32.91
N TRP A 78 1.05 11.61 -31.83
CA TRP A 78 1.81 11.70 -30.58
C TRP A 78 2.04 10.31 -30.00
N GLN A 79 3.12 10.18 -29.24
CA GLN A 79 3.46 8.97 -28.50
C GLN A 79 4.19 9.35 -27.22
N THR A 80 3.94 8.58 -26.16
CA THR A 80 4.65 8.70 -24.89
C THR A 80 4.68 7.34 -24.18
N THR A 81 5.43 7.28 -23.08
CA THR A 81 5.49 6.12 -22.21
C THR A 81 4.91 6.48 -20.85
N LEU A 82 3.95 5.69 -20.38
CA LEU A 82 3.34 5.81 -19.06
C LEU A 82 4.01 4.78 -18.14
N SER A 83 4.45 5.21 -16.94
CA SER A 83 4.90 4.27 -15.93
C SER A 83 3.71 3.50 -15.37
N THR A 84 3.84 2.19 -15.26
CA THR A 84 2.89 1.27 -14.62
C THR A 84 3.49 0.63 -13.38
N ASP A 85 4.67 1.06 -12.95
CA ASP A 85 5.39 0.46 -11.82
C ASP A 85 4.59 0.50 -10.52
N ALA A 86 3.94 1.63 -10.23
CA ALA A 86 3.09 1.79 -9.04
C ALA A 86 1.73 1.08 -9.14
N LEU A 87 1.35 0.55 -10.31
CA LEU A 87 0.07 -0.11 -10.54
C LEU A 87 0.19 -1.60 -10.20
N MET A 88 -0.06 -1.93 -8.95
CA MET A 88 0.29 -3.23 -8.36
C MET A 88 -0.88 -4.22 -8.31
N ASP A 89 -2.13 -3.73 -8.37
CA ASP A 89 -3.34 -4.54 -8.21
C ASP A 89 -3.97 -4.85 -9.57
N ALA A 90 -3.84 -6.10 -10.01
CA ALA A 90 -4.41 -6.57 -11.27
C ALA A 90 -5.96 -6.54 -11.31
N ALA A 91 -6.63 -6.44 -10.17
CA ALA A 91 -8.08 -6.32 -10.11
C ALA A 91 -8.58 -4.92 -10.49
N ILE A 92 -7.71 -3.90 -10.41
CA ILE A 92 -8.06 -2.51 -10.71
C ILE A 92 -7.96 -2.26 -12.22
N ALA A 93 -9.04 -1.73 -12.80
CA ALA A 93 -9.02 -1.20 -14.16
C ALA A 93 -8.59 0.27 -14.11
N HIS A 94 -7.42 0.56 -14.67
CA HIS A 94 -6.86 1.89 -14.77
C HIS A 94 -7.43 2.62 -15.98
N ARG A 95 -7.59 3.94 -15.86
CA ARG A 95 -8.20 4.77 -16.89
C ARG A 95 -7.24 5.87 -17.35
N VAL A 96 -7.06 5.99 -18.65
CA VAL A 96 -6.23 7.02 -19.27
C VAL A 96 -7.08 7.95 -20.14
N VAL A 97 -6.88 9.25 -20.00
CA VAL A 97 -7.50 10.29 -20.82
C VAL A 97 -6.45 11.31 -21.29
N LEU A 98 -6.68 11.93 -22.44
CA LEU A 98 -6.01 13.17 -22.81
C LEU A 98 -6.84 14.35 -22.29
N TRP A 99 -6.17 15.31 -21.70
CA TRP A 99 -6.75 16.54 -21.21
C TRP A 99 -6.14 17.73 -21.95
N ASP A 100 -7.00 18.58 -22.53
CA ASP A 100 -6.60 19.89 -23.08
C ASP A 100 -6.86 20.94 -22.00
N PRO A 101 -5.82 21.50 -21.36
CA PRO A 101 -5.99 22.49 -20.31
C PRO A 101 -6.44 23.85 -20.85
N VAL A 102 -6.28 24.13 -22.15
CA VAL A 102 -6.69 25.40 -22.79
C VAL A 102 -8.17 25.36 -23.14
N ALA A 103 -8.62 24.30 -23.78
CA ALA A 103 -10.03 24.13 -24.16
C ALA A 103 -10.88 23.54 -23.00
N ALA A 104 -10.27 23.08 -21.92
CA ALA A 104 -10.91 22.40 -20.79
C ALA A 104 -11.77 21.20 -21.24
N VAL A 105 -11.26 20.38 -22.15
CA VAL A 105 -11.94 19.19 -22.68
C VAL A 105 -11.06 17.94 -22.54
N ALA A 106 -11.70 16.78 -22.38
CA ALA A 106 -11.03 15.50 -22.32
C ALA A 106 -11.37 14.62 -23.54
N SER A 107 -10.46 13.73 -23.91
CA SER A 107 -10.73 12.67 -24.88
C SER A 107 -11.67 11.61 -24.31
N GLU A 108 -12.12 10.68 -25.17
CA GLU A 108 -12.63 9.39 -24.68
C GLU A 108 -11.55 8.69 -23.86
N ALA A 109 -11.97 8.03 -22.80
CA ALA A 109 -11.07 7.24 -21.96
C ALA A 109 -10.68 5.92 -22.63
N ARG A 110 -9.46 5.47 -22.36
CA ARG A 110 -9.03 4.09 -22.58
C ARG A 110 -8.75 3.44 -21.23
N THR A 111 -8.99 2.15 -21.14
CA THR A 111 -8.76 1.37 -19.91
C THR A 111 -7.78 0.24 -20.17
N PHE A 112 -7.04 -0.12 -19.14
CA PHE A 112 -6.15 -1.29 -19.11
C PHE A 112 -6.04 -1.81 -17.68
N ARG A 113 -5.48 -3.01 -17.51
CA ARG A 113 -5.07 -3.54 -16.20
C ARG A 113 -3.57 -3.71 -16.19
N ALA A 114 -2.94 -3.48 -15.03
CA ALA A 114 -1.53 -3.76 -14.84
C ALA A 114 -1.37 -5.06 -14.06
N GLU A 115 -0.53 -5.96 -14.54
CA GLU A 115 -0.23 -7.24 -13.91
C GLU A 115 1.27 -7.41 -13.74
N LYS A 116 1.73 -7.69 -12.52
CA LYS A 116 3.13 -7.97 -12.23
C LYS A 116 3.38 -9.47 -12.27
N THR A 117 4.55 -9.88 -12.81
CA THR A 117 5.00 -11.27 -12.74
C THR A 117 5.77 -11.46 -11.43
N TRP A 118 5.11 -12.00 -10.44
CA TRP A 118 5.66 -12.23 -9.12
C TRP A 118 6.47 -13.51 -9.05
N ARG A 119 7.69 -13.44 -8.50
CA ARG A 119 8.55 -14.60 -8.20
C ARG A 119 8.74 -14.68 -6.69
N GLU A 120 8.41 -15.83 -6.08
CA GLU A 120 8.70 -16.08 -4.68
C GLU A 120 10.21 -16.04 -4.44
N VAL A 121 10.65 -15.26 -3.45
CA VAL A 121 12.06 -15.08 -3.10
C VAL A 121 12.36 -15.49 -1.66
N LEU A 122 11.37 -15.39 -0.77
CA LEU A 122 11.50 -15.77 0.62
C LEU A 122 10.19 -16.41 1.11
N ARG A 123 10.33 -17.41 1.97
CA ARG A 123 9.23 -17.99 2.74
C ARG A 123 9.74 -18.42 4.09
N ILE A 124 8.96 -18.12 5.13
CA ILE A 124 9.16 -18.65 6.47
C ILE A 124 7.81 -19.09 7.02
N ASP A 125 7.78 -20.28 7.61
CA ASP A 125 6.67 -20.72 8.47
C ASP A 125 7.00 -20.31 9.90
N ASP A 126 6.00 -19.82 10.61
CA ASP A 126 6.11 -19.36 11.97
C ASP A 126 5.40 -20.34 12.93
N PRO A 127 5.84 -20.52 14.17
CA PRO A 127 5.18 -21.40 15.11
C PRO A 127 3.77 -20.88 15.42
N VAL A 128 2.79 -21.78 15.43
CA VAL A 128 1.40 -21.43 15.74
C VAL A 128 1.19 -21.41 17.25
N GLY A 129 0.58 -20.33 17.76
CA GLY A 129 0.20 -20.20 19.16
C GLY A 129 1.29 -19.60 20.05
N ASP A 130 2.25 -18.87 19.48
CA ASP A 130 3.27 -18.13 20.22
C ASP A 130 3.00 -16.61 20.30
N ASP A 131 1.80 -16.19 19.92
CA ASP A 131 1.24 -14.85 20.01
C ASP A 131 1.02 -14.37 21.47
N HIS A 132 2.03 -14.57 22.30
CA HIS A 132 2.04 -14.23 23.72
C HIS A 132 3.15 -13.22 24.08
N GLY A 133 3.72 -12.58 23.06
CA GLY A 133 4.77 -11.58 23.16
C GLY A 133 6.11 -12.15 23.64
N ARG A 134 7.14 -11.31 23.60
CA ARG A 134 8.52 -11.69 23.99
C ARG A 134 8.65 -12.27 25.39
N SER A 135 7.71 -11.96 26.28
CA SER A 135 7.69 -12.51 27.65
C SER A 135 6.94 -13.84 27.75
N GLY A 136 6.22 -14.25 26.74
CA GLY A 136 5.32 -15.40 26.74
C GLY A 136 4.09 -15.24 27.66
N ARG A 137 3.78 -14.02 28.11
CA ARG A 137 2.73 -13.77 29.11
C ARG A 137 1.63 -12.83 28.63
N ILE A 138 1.77 -12.23 27.46
CA ILE A 138 0.76 -11.33 26.93
C ILE A 138 -0.54 -12.09 26.69
N ARG A 139 -1.63 -11.45 27.05
CA ARG A 139 -2.99 -11.98 26.87
C ARG A 139 -3.82 -10.97 26.07
N TYR A 140 -4.65 -11.46 25.20
CA TYR A 140 -5.59 -10.65 24.44
C TYR A 140 -6.55 -9.86 25.35
N PRO A 141 -7.11 -8.75 24.87
CA PRO A 141 -8.22 -8.10 25.53
C PRO A 141 -9.40 -9.04 25.76
N GLN A 142 -10.22 -8.73 26.78
CA GLN A 142 -11.32 -9.61 27.19
C GLN A 142 -12.61 -9.37 26.38
N ASP A 143 -12.62 -8.37 25.49
CA ASP A 143 -13.78 -8.14 24.62
C ASP A 143 -13.97 -9.35 23.68
N PRO A 144 -15.22 -9.82 23.47
CA PRO A 144 -15.52 -10.96 22.61
C PRO A 144 -15.01 -10.82 21.17
N GLY A 145 -14.71 -9.61 20.68
CA GLY A 145 -14.15 -9.38 19.37
C GLY A 145 -12.79 -10.03 19.16
N TRP A 146 -11.96 -10.12 20.21
CA TRP A 146 -10.73 -10.92 20.13
C TRP A 146 -11.05 -12.40 20.35
N GLY A 147 -11.76 -12.76 21.39
CA GLY A 147 -12.10 -14.13 21.73
C GLY A 147 -10.89 -15.06 21.68
N ASP A 148 -11.10 -16.27 21.18
CA ASP A 148 -10.06 -17.29 20.94
C ASP A 148 -9.55 -17.29 19.48
N ASN A 149 -9.71 -16.15 18.76
CA ASN A 149 -9.41 -16.10 17.33
C ASN A 149 -7.90 -16.03 17.02
N HIS A 150 -7.08 -15.54 17.97
CA HIS A 150 -5.63 -15.40 17.75
C HIS A 150 -5.29 -14.61 16.47
N GLN A 151 -5.92 -13.45 16.27
CA GLN A 151 -5.74 -12.62 15.07
C GLN A 151 -4.31 -12.11 14.89
N GLY A 152 -3.51 -12.06 15.96
CA GLY A 152 -2.12 -11.63 15.92
C GLY A 152 -1.12 -12.74 15.67
N ASP A 153 -1.55 -14.01 15.61
CA ASP A 153 -0.71 -15.19 15.43
C ASP A 153 -0.32 -15.33 13.93
N ILE A 154 0.97 -15.17 13.63
CA ILE A 154 1.53 -15.28 12.29
C ILE A 154 1.78 -16.78 12.03
N GLU A 155 1.22 -17.33 10.94
CA GLU A 155 1.50 -18.71 10.53
C GLU A 155 2.58 -18.80 9.45
N ARG A 156 2.68 -17.76 8.60
CA ARG A 156 3.64 -17.75 7.48
C ARG A 156 3.81 -16.35 6.91
N ILE A 157 5.03 -16.06 6.50
CA ILE A 157 5.35 -14.90 5.66
C ILE A 157 5.93 -15.42 4.36
N THR A 158 5.38 -14.96 3.22
CA THR A 158 5.92 -15.23 1.89
C THR A 158 6.19 -13.91 1.18
N VAL A 159 7.39 -13.76 0.65
CA VAL A 159 7.77 -12.54 -0.08
C VAL A 159 7.98 -12.89 -1.54
N TYR A 160 7.34 -12.12 -2.38
CA TYR A 160 7.50 -12.18 -3.83
C TYR A 160 8.11 -10.88 -4.33
N GLN A 161 8.85 -10.98 -5.43
CA GLN A 161 9.54 -9.88 -6.07
C GLN A 161 9.20 -9.81 -7.56
N ALA A 162 9.03 -8.59 -8.07
CA ALA A 162 8.92 -8.30 -9.49
C ALA A 162 9.79 -7.04 -9.76
N GLY A 163 10.98 -7.23 -10.37
CA GLY A 163 11.99 -6.17 -10.35
C GLY A 163 12.38 -5.84 -8.91
N SER A 164 12.31 -4.57 -8.51
CA SER A 164 12.50 -4.13 -7.12
C SER A 164 11.18 -3.96 -6.35
N ALA A 165 10.03 -4.21 -6.98
CA ALA A 165 8.74 -4.22 -6.31
C ALA A 165 8.57 -5.48 -5.44
N LEU A 166 7.86 -5.35 -4.33
CA LEU A 166 7.61 -6.43 -3.38
C LEU A 166 6.12 -6.69 -3.19
N LYS A 167 5.77 -7.97 -3.08
CA LYS A 167 4.52 -8.42 -2.48
C LYS A 167 4.85 -9.24 -1.24
N ILE A 168 4.31 -8.85 -0.10
CA ILE A 168 4.50 -9.51 1.19
C ILE A 168 3.16 -10.11 1.60
N ASP A 169 3.04 -11.41 1.56
CA ASP A 169 1.86 -12.15 2.02
C ASP A 169 2.09 -12.59 3.47
N VAL A 170 1.23 -12.14 4.37
CA VAL A 170 1.24 -12.52 5.78
C VAL A 170 0.00 -13.38 6.04
N ARG A 171 0.20 -14.66 6.32
CA ARG A 171 -0.85 -15.56 6.72
C ARG A 171 -0.96 -15.56 8.22
N LEU A 172 -2.16 -15.28 8.71
CA LEU A 172 -2.50 -15.28 10.14
C LEU A 172 -3.33 -16.51 10.49
N ARG A 173 -3.39 -16.83 11.77
CA ARG A 173 -4.24 -17.91 12.28
C ARG A 173 -5.71 -17.65 12.02
N SER A 174 -6.14 -16.40 12.12
CA SER A 174 -7.47 -15.97 11.71
C SER A 174 -7.48 -14.52 11.23
N ILE A 175 -8.47 -14.20 10.40
CA ILE A 175 -8.80 -12.84 10.01
C ILE A 175 -10.26 -12.59 10.40
N THR A 176 -10.50 -11.53 11.16
CA THR A 176 -11.83 -11.11 11.55
C THR A 176 -12.16 -9.74 10.99
N GLY A 177 -13.43 -9.47 10.78
CA GLY A 177 -13.96 -8.17 10.33
C GLY A 177 -15.19 -7.77 11.13
N ILE A 178 -15.17 -8.02 12.46
CA ILE A 178 -16.30 -7.88 13.38
C ILE A 178 -16.80 -6.44 13.42
N TRP A 179 -15.89 -5.47 13.35
CA TRP A 179 -16.20 -4.04 13.40
C TRP A 179 -16.39 -3.42 12.00
N ASN A 180 -16.50 -4.25 10.96
CA ASN A 180 -16.67 -3.83 9.57
C ASN A 180 -15.60 -2.81 9.11
N PRO A 181 -14.32 -3.11 9.25
CA PRO A 181 -13.22 -2.21 8.94
C PRO A 181 -13.06 -1.99 7.43
N ALA A 182 -12.62 -0.80 7.04
CA ALA A 182 -12.44 -0.43 5.63
C ALA A 182 -11.41 -1.30 4.90
N ASN A 183 -10.40 -1.80 5.61
CA ASN A 183 -9.36 -2.67 5.04
C ASN A 183 -9.73 -4.17 5.06
N GLY A 184 -10.90 -4.55 5.59
CA GLY A 184 -11.41 -5.93 5.58
C GLY A 184 -10.87 -6.82 6.69
N PHE A 185 -10.12 -6.29 7.68
CA PHE A 185 -9.66 -7.04 8.85
C PHE A 185 -9.59 -6.14 10.08
N ASP A 186 -9.75 -6.70 11.27
CA ASP A 186 -9.69 -5.99 12.54
C ASP A 186 -8.97 -6.79 13.63
N HIS A 187 -8.85 -6.20 14.83
CA HIS A 187 -8.26 -6.80 16.04
C HIS A 187 -6.77 -7.14 15.93
N VAL A 188 -6.13 -6.71 14.86
CA VAL A 188 -4.68 -6.84 14.65
C VAL A 188 -4.15 -5.64 13.89
N ALA A 189 -2.93 -5.23 14.21
CA ALA A 189 -2.11 -4.34 13.42
C ALA A 189 -0.82 -5.07 13.04
N LEU A 190 -0.49 -5.03 11.75
CA LEU A 190 0.76 -5.54 11.24
C LEU A 190 1.74 -4.39 11.06
N THR A 191 2.97 -4.57 11.54
CA THR A 191 4.05 -3.61 11.34
C THR A 191 5.23 -4.33 10.69
N ALA A 192 5.58 -3.92 9.47
CA ALA A 192 6.72 -4.44 8.75
C ALA A 192 7.83 -3.38 8.68
N PHE A 193 9.07 -3.80 8.91
CA PHE A 193 10.26 -2.97 8.87
C PHE A 193 11.19 -3.49 7.78
N ILE A 194 11.62 -2.61 6.87
CA ILE A 194 12.53 -2.96 5.78
C ILE A 194 13.83 -2.18 5.94
N ALA A 195 14.94 -2.93 5.98
CA ALA A 195 16.29 -2.39 5.97
C ALA A 195 16.89 -2.52 4.56
N MET A 196 17.34 -1.42 4.00
CA MET A 196 17.97 -1.39 2.66
C MET A 196 19.48 -1.43 2.79
N PRO A 197 20.19 -2.30 2.06
CA PRO A 197 21.63 -2.34 2.09
C PRO A 197 22.22 -1.03 1.54
N GLY A 198 23.28 -0.54 2.19
CA GLY A 198 23.99 0.67 1.75
C GLY A 198 23.22 1.99 1.88
N LYS A 199 22.00 1.98 2.44
CA LYS A 199 21.24 3.18 2.73
C LYS A 199 21.55 3.68 4.14
N ASP A 200 21.87 4.96 4.26
CA ASP A 200 22.12 5.64 5.55
C ASP A 200 20.81 6.07 6.22
N GLY A 201 20.90 6.41 7.51
CA GLY A 201 19.80 7.04 8.24
C GLY A 201 18.73 6.07 8.76
N GLY A 202 19.04 4.78 8.86
CA GLY A 202 18.14 3.78 9.45
C GLY A 202 17.96 3.96 10.96
N SER A 203 16.85 3.44 11.50
CA SER A 203 16.52 3.46 12.93
C SER A 203 16.37 2.03 13.47
N ARG A 204 16.79 1.83 14.73
CA ARG A 204 16.51 0.58 15.47
C ARG A 204 15.20 0.65 16.25
N ILE A 205 14.75 1.86 16.53
CA ILE A 205 13.55 2.07 17.34
C ILE A 205 12.32 1.57 16.57
N MET A 206 11.45 0.84 17.24
CA MET A 206 10.11 0.49 16.78
C MET A 206 9.15 1.53 17.35
N PRO A 207 8.76 2.54 16.56
CA PRO A 207 7.97 3.68 17.06
C PRO A 207 6.68 3.25 17.73
N LEU A 208 6.36 3.84 18.87
CA LEU A 208 5.14 3.61 19.66
C LEU A 208 4.98 2.19 20.22
N GLN A 209 5.95 1.29 20.01
CA GLN A 209 5.89 -0.10 20.44
C GLN A 209 6.74 -0.43 21.67
N ASN A 210 7.44 0.55 22.26
CA ASN A 210 8.35 0.35 23.40
C ASN A 210 9.41 -0.74 23.15
N ALA A 211 9.88 -0.85 21.92
CA ALA A 211 10.78 -1.92 21.51
C ALA A 211 11.81 -1.42 20.51
N GLU A 212 12.84 -2.22 20.34
CA GLU A 212 13.84 -2.07 19.28
C GLU A 212 13.85 -3.33 18.40
N LEU A 213 14.29 -3.13 17.15
CA LEU A 213 14.56 -4.22 16.21
C LEU A 213 15.68 -5.13 16.73
N PRO A 214 15.72 -6.39 16.28
CA PRO A 214 16.82 -7.29 16.54
C PRO A 214 18.19 -6.66 16.23
N GLU A 215 19.22 -7.12 16.94
CA GLU A 215 20.57 -6.63 16.74
C GLU A 215 21.03 -6.79 15.28
N GLY A 216 21.74 -5.78 14.77
CA GLY A 216 22.22 -5.77 13.39
C GLY A 216 21.17 -5.39 12.34
N MET A 217 19.97 -4.94 12.74
CA MET A 217 18.98 -4.40 11.84
C MET A 217 18.63 -2.95 12.16
N GLN A 218 18.61 -2.11 11.13
CA GLN A 218 18.10 -0.73 11.18
C GLN A 218 17.12 -0.57 10.01
N TRP A 219 15.88 -0.20 10.31
CA TRP A 219 14.88 -0.02 9.27
C TRP A 219 15.03 1.35 8.57
N HIS A 220 14.78 1.36 7.27
CA HIS A 220 14.69 2.57 6.44
C HIS A 220 13.25 2.86 6.03
N TYR A 221 12.45 1.80 5.92
CA TYR A 221 11.04 1.88 5.59
C TYR A 221 10.22 1.07 6.58
N ARG A 222 9.05 1.61 6.93
CA ARG A 222 8.12 0.98 7.86
C ARG A 222 6.69 1.05 7.33
N LEU A 223 6.06 -0.10 7.26
CA LEU A 223 4.63 -0.24 7.04
C LEU A 223 3.93 -0.41 8.38
N ARG A 224 2.82 0.30 8.59
CA ARG A 224 1.86 0.01 9.65
C ARG A 224 0.47 -0.10 9.05
N ALA A 225 -0.14 -1.27 9.15
CA ALA A 225 -1.47 -1.54 8.62
C ALA A 225 -2.39 -2.09 9.71
N HIS A 226 -3.61 -1.58 9.74
CA HIS A 226 -4.69 -2.08 10.57
C HIS A 226 -6.02 -1.84 9.86
N GLY A 227 -7.14 -2.24 10.46
CA GLY A 227 -8.46 -2.24 9.81
C GLY A 227 -8.88 -0.95 9.12
N TRP A 228 -8.37 0.21 9.52
CA TRP A 228 -8.79 1.52 8.98
C TRP A 228 -7.65 2.35 8.39
N SER A 229 -6.42 1.89 8.45
CA SER A 229 -5.26 2.63 7.95
C SER A 229 -4.21 1.69 7.41
N ASN A 230 -3.54 2.15 6.37
CA ASN A 230 -2.37 1.52 5.77
C ASN A 230 -1.35 2.63 5.52
N ALA A 231 -0.38 2.79 6.40
CA ALA A 231 0.56 3.90 6.43
C ALA A 231 1.99 3.43 6.16
N TRP A 232 2.73 4.21 5.38
CA TRP A 232 4.09 3.96 4.95
C TRP A 232 5.00 5.10 5.37
N PHE A 233 6.16 4.80 5.95
CA PHE A 233 7.06 5.79 6.54
C PHE A 233 8.52 5.54 6.16
N ASP A 234 9.28 6.62 6.02
CA ASP A 234 10.75 6.65 6.07
C ASP A 234 11.22 6.81 7.52
N ALA A 235 12.38 6.25 7.85
CA ALA A 235 12.96 6.30 9.21
C ALA A 235 13.37 7.70 9.66
N LYS A 236 13.39 8.67 8.75
CA LYS A 236 13.73 10.06 9.06
C LYS A 236 12.75 10.61 10.09
N LEU A 237 13.27 11.23 11.13
CA LEU A 237 12.53 11.76 12.28
C LEU A 237 11.85 10.69 13.17
N ALA A 238 12.06 9.39 12.93
CA ALA A 238 11.52 8.35 13.78
C ALA A 238 12.12 8.41 15.19
N THR A 239 11.24 8.30 16.19
CA THR A 239 11.59 8.21 17.61
C THR A 239 10.66 7.23 18.31
N ALA A 240 10.84 7.05 19.61
CA ALA A 240 9.91 6.22 20.39
C ALA A 240 8.44 6.73 20.36
N VAL A 241 8.23 8.01 20.04
CA VAL A 241 6.91 8.66 20.01
C VAL A 241 6.54 9.28 18.66
N ASN A 242 7.39 9.13 17.65
CA ASN A 242 7.16 9.60 16.29
C ASN A 242 7.38 8.47 15.30
N GLU A 243 6.42 8.24 14.41
CA GLU A 243 6.42 7.11 13.48
C GLU A 243 7.45 7.20 12.35
N GLY A 244 8.05 8.36 12.14
CA GLY A 244 8.91 8.69 11.00
C GLY A 244 8.22 9.67 10.05
N THR A 245 8.81 9.87 8.86
CA THR A 245 8.23 10.74 7.83
C THR A 245 7.26 9.95 6.95
N PRO A 246 5.99 10.36 6.84
CA PRO A 246 5.04 9.69 5.92
C PRO A 246 5.51 9.76 4.48
N LEU A 247 5.33 8.67 3.73
CA LEU A 247 5.69 8.53 2.33
C LEU A 247 4.47 8.29 1.45
N SER A 248 4.59 8.68 0.18
CA SER A 248 3.67 8.41 -0.90
C SER A 248 4.49 8.05 -2.15
N PRO A 249 4.07 7.05 -2.95
CA PRO A 249 2.90 6.20 -2.74
C PRO A 249 3.06 5.29 -1.52
N GLY A 250 1.94 4.95 -0.89
CA GLY A 250 1.89 3.96 0.19
C GLY A 250 1.89 2.52 -0.33
N ALA A 251 1.86 1.55 0.58
CA ALA A 251 1.67 0.15 0.21
C ALA A 251 0.23 -0.09 -0.29
N GLY A 252 0.06 -0.89 -1.34
CA GLY A 252 -1.22 -1.52 -1.65
C GLY A 252 -1.55 -2.55 -0.56
N LEU A 253 -2.85 -2.81 -0.34
CA LEU A 253 -3.31 -3.80 0.62
C LEU A 253 -4.44 -4.62 0.01
N HIS A 254 -4.36 -5.93 0.13
CA HIS A 254 -5.39 -6.88 -0.26
C HIS A 254 -5.59 -7.91 0.85
N VAL A 255 -6.84 -8.28 1.13
CA VAL A 255 -7.19 -9.29 2.13
C VAL A 255 -7.90 -10.44 1.44
N ASP A 256 -7.34 -11.63 1.59
CA ASP A 256 -7.97 -12.91 1.25
C ASP A 256 -8.35 -13.62 2.55
N ALA A 257 -9.60 -13.43 2.97
CA ALA A 257 -10.12 -14.00 4.21
C ALA A 257 -10.17 -15.54 4.16
N ASP A 258 -10.44 -16.14 3.01
CA ASP A 258 -10.51 -17.60 2.84
C ASP A 258 -9.13 -18.25 3.02
N GLN A 259 -8.08 -17.60 2.52
CA GLN A 259 -6.69 -18.04 2.72
C GLN A 259 -6.08 -17.48 4.00
N ARG A 260 -6.81 -16.66 4.75
CA ARG A 260 -6.35 -15.98 5.97
C ARG A 260 -5.06 -15.17 5.74
N THR A 261 -4.97 -14.51 4.58
CA THR A 261 -3.77 -13.84 4.11
C THR A 261 -4.03 -12.35 3.88
N ILE A 262 -3.14 -11.52 4.41
CA ILE A 262 -3.07 -10.09 4.12
C ILE A 262 -1.83 -9.87 3.27
N SER A 263 -2.04 -9.32 2.06
CA SER A 263 -0.99 -9.02 1.10
C SER A 263 -0.68 -7.53 1.08
N PHE A 264 0.59 -7.18 1.18
CA PHE A 264 1.08 -5.82 1.00
C PHE A 264 1.85 -5.73 -0.31
N LEU A 265 1.56 -4.68 -1.08
CA LEU A 265 2.14 -4.44 -2.39
C LEU A 265 2.96 -3.13 -2.32
N LEU A 266 4.28 -3.23 -2.51
CA LEU A 266 5.21 -2.11 -2.48
C LEU A 266 5.85 -1.97 -3.86
N SER A 267 5.62 -0.83 -4.52
CA SER A 267 6.28 -0.53 -5.80
C SER A 267 7.77 -0.29 -5.60
N ALA A 268 8.55 -0.40 -6.67
CA ALA A 268 9.96 -0.02 -6.64
C ALA A 268 10.12 1.45 -6.21
N GLU A 269 9.23 2.34 -6.67
CA GLU A 269 9.19 3.75 -6.27
C GLU A 269 8.99 3.93 -4.76
N ALA A 270 8.05 3.20 -4.15
CA ALA A 270 7.82 3.23 -2.71
C ALA A 270 9.06 2.82 -1.89
N LEU A 271 9.92 1.99 -2.48
CA LEU A 271 11.20 1.54 -1.92
C LEU A 271 12.40 2.43 -2.32
N GLY A 272 12.15 3.54 -3.04
CA GLY A 272 13.17 4.47 -3.50
C GLY A 272 13.93 3.99 -4.73
N ASN A 273 13.32 3.15 -5.56
CA ASN A 273 13.87 2.59 -6.82
C ASN A 273 15.26 1.94 -6.63
N PRO A 274 15.41 0.97 -5.73
CA PRO A 274 16.68 0.32 -5.53
C PRO A 274 17.07 -0.51 -6.77
N GLU A 275 18.36 -0.53 -7.12
CA GLU A 275 18.86 -1.37 -8.21
C GLU A 275 18.72 -2.87 -7.91
N SER A 276 18.78 -3.24 -6.63
CA SER A 276 18.65 -4.61 -6.15
C SER A 276 18.06 -4.65 -4.73
N MET A 277 17.32 -5.70 -4.44
CA MET A 277 16.88 -6.04 -3.10
C MET A 277 17.83 -6.99 -2.36
N SER A 278 18.88 -7.50 -3.03
CA SER A 278 19.83 -8.44 -2.41
C SER A 278 20.47 -7.83 -1.15
N GLY A 279 20.43 -8.57 -0.05
CA GLY A 279 20.91 -8.12 1.26
C GLY A 279 19.95 -7.20 2.03
N ALA A 280 18.83 -6.79 1.45
CA ALA A 280 17.76 -6.12 2.20
C ALA A 280 17.24 -7.06 3.30
N LYS A 281 16.69 -6.48 4.36
CA LYS A 281 16.15 -7.26 5.49
C LYS A 281 14.70 -6.87 5.74
N LEU A 282 13.88 -7.85 6.04
CA LEU A 282 12.48 -7.68 6.46
C LEU A 282 12.31 -8.27 7.87
N TYR A 283 11.65 -7.52 8.72
CA TYR A 283 11.14 -7.99 10.00
C TYR A 283 9.70 -7.54 10.14
N LEU A 284 8.83 -8.40 10.62
CA LEU A 284 7.41 -8.13 10.78
C LEU A 284 6.95 -8.53 12.18
N ASN A 285 6.05 -7.74 12.77
CA ASN A 285 5.39 -8.09 14.01
C ASN A 285 3.92 -7.70 14.01
N THR A 286 3.20 -8.21 14.98
CA THR A 286 1.80 -7.92 15.24
C THR A 286 1.59 -7.28 16.60
N TRP A 287 0.53 -6.48 16.70
CA TRP A 287 -0.09 -5.95 17.91
C TRP A 287 -1.55 -5.61 17.58
N ASP A 288 -2.14 -4.63 18.22
CA ASP A 288 -3.39 -3.98 17.80
C ASP A 288 -3.27 -2.46 17.88
N TYR A 289 -4.04 -1.79 17.03
CA TYR A 289 -3.99 -0.34 16.84
C TYR A 289 -5.41 0.24 16.74
N ASP A 290 -5.72 1.16 17.67
CA ASP A 290 -6.97 1.91 17.69
C ASP A 290 -6.67 3.34 18.15
N ALA A 291 -6.55 4.27 17.19
CA ALA A 291 -6.06 5.63 17.40
C ALA A 291 -4.68 5.69 18.12
N GLY A 292 -3.92 4.62 18.08
CA GLY A 292 -2.63 4.36 18.73
C GLY A 292 -2.47 2.88 19.03
N TYR A 293 -1.23 2.43 19.27
CA TYR A 293 -1.01 1.05 19.71
C TYR A 293 -1.76 0.79 21.03
N ARG A 294 -2.60 -0.24 21.04
CA ARG A 294 -3.46 -0.58 22.17
C ARG A 294 -2.67 -0.72 23.47
N LYS A 295 -3.28 -0.36 24.58
CA LYS A 295 -2.64 -0.36 25.89
C LYS A 295 -2.35 -1.77 26.37
N LEU A 296 -1.29 -1.87 27.19
CA LEU A 296 -0.87 -3.07 27.90
C LEU A 296 -0.85 -2.77 29.39
N SER A 297 -1.39 -3.68 30.22
CA SER A 297 -1.34 -3.60 31.68
C SER A 297 -1.20 -5.00 32.30
N PRO A 298 -0.75 -5.15 33.56
CA PRO A 298 -0.61 -6.45 34.18
C PRO A 298 -1.93 -7.25 34.22
N GLU A 299 -3.03 -6.63 34.55
CA GLU A 299 -4.34 -7.29 34.67
C GLU A 299 -5.02 -7.46 33.31
N GLY A 300 -4.78 -6.56 32.37
CA GLY A 300 -5.53 -6.46 31.13
C GLY A 300 -6.89 -5.80 31.33
N GLY A 301 -7.80 -6.01 30.40
CA GLY A 301 -9.17 -5.48 30.44
C GLY A 301 -9.90 -5.70 29.13
N ASN A 302 -11.12 -5.17 29.04
CA ASN A 302 -11.97 -5.34 27.85
C ASN A 302 -11.27 -4.95 26.55
N MET A 303 -10.61 -3.77 26.57
CA MET A 303 -9.93 -3.16 25.42
C MET A 303 -8.42 -2.98 25.69
N VAL A 304 -7.85 -3.76 26.61
CA VAL A 304 -6.45 -3.63 27.08
C VAL A 304 -5.81 -5.01 27.11
N PHE A 305 -4.65 -5.14 26.50
CA PHE A 305 -3.86 -6.36 26.62
C PHE A 305 -3.39 -6.58 28.05
N GLY A 306 -3.37 -7.82 28.50
CA GLY A 306 -2.91 -8.22 29.83
C GLY A 306 -1.53 -8.84 29.82
N GLY A 307 -0.93 -9.06 31.02
CA GLY A 307 0.28 -9.83 31.20
C GLY A 307 1.60 -9.07 31.08
N GLY A 308 1.55 -7.75 30.98
CA GLY A 308 2.75 -6.90 30.93
C GLY A 308 2.50 -5.49 31.47
N ASN A 309 3.56 -4.73 31.65
CA ASN A 309 3.48 -3.33 32.07
C ASN A 309 3.32 -2.39 30.86
N SER A 310 2.89 -1.17 31.10
CA SER A 310 2.70 -0.17 30.04
C SER A 310 3.98 0.21 29.27
N THR A 311 5.14 -0.08 29.83
CA THR A 311 6.48 0.16 29.27
C THR A 311 7.06 -1.07 28.55
N ASP A 312 6.43 -2.24 28.70
CA ASP A 312 6.91 -3.44 28.01
C ASP A 312 6.64 -3.36 26.50
N ALA A 313 7.37 -4.17 25.74
CA ALA A 313 7.27 -4.20 24.28
C ALA A 313 5.83 -4.55 23.82
N LYS A 314 5.29 -3.72 22.95
CA LYS A 314 4.00 -3.97 22.27
C LYS A 314 4.24 -4.77 21.01
N VAL A 315 4.61 -6.02 21.19
CA VAL A 315 4.85 -7.04 20.19
C VAL A 315 4.14 -8.29 20.67
N LEU A 316 3.17 -8.75 19.91
CA LEU A 316 2.38 -9.92 20.25
C LEU A 316 3.02 -11.18 19.66
N ASP A 317 3.35 -11.08 18.38
CA ASP A 317 4.06 -12.08 17.62
C ASP A 317 5.06 -11.40 16.68
N GLU A 318 6.16 -12.06 16.31
CA GLU A 318 7.23 -11.47 15.52
C GLU A 318 8.00 -12.48 14.67
N SER A 319 8.29 -12.14 13.44
CA SER A 319 9.09 -12.98 12.56
C SER A 319 10.57 -13.00 12.95
N ALA A 320 11.31 -13.99 12.51
CA ALA A 320 12.75 -13.86 12.36
C ALA A 320 13.09 -12.73 11.36
N VAL A 321 14.34 -12.23 11.39
CA VAL A 321 14.83 -11.31 10.36
C VAL A 321 15.04 -12.08 9.06
N LEU A 322 14.26 -11.76 8.04
CA LEU A 322 14.36 -12.32 6.69
C LEU A 322 15.38 -11.52 5.87
N ILE A 323 16.32 -12.19 5.22
CA ILE A 323 17.35 -11.55 4.38
C ILE A 323 17.09 -11.92 2.93
N PHE A 324 16.96 -10.92 2.07
CA PHE A 324 16.74 -11.10 0.63
C PHE A 324 18.00 -11.68 -0.04
N PRO A 325 17.83 -12.67 -0.91
CA PRO A 325 18.95 -13.32 -1.61
C PRO A 325 19.69 -12.42 -2.58
#